data_4930a50e837568896118be8afdf7288c
#
_entry.id   4930a50e837568896118be8afdf7288c
#
_cell.length_a   1.000
_cell.length_b   1.000
_cell.length_c   1.000
_cell.angle_alpha   90.00
_cell.angle_beta   90.00
_cell.angle_gamma   90.00
#
_symmetry.space_group_name_H-M   'P 1'
#
loop_
_entity.id
_entity.type
_entity.pdbx_description
1 polymer ?
#
loop_
_entity_poly.entity_id
_entity_poly.type
_entity_poly.pdbx_seq_one_letter_code
_entity_poly.pdbx_strand_id
1 'polypeptide(L)'
;MLSEAKDTSELMVDLAYAAVYFGDPAMAEEVDELEQRLSELVHEMRAVCVLAARSPRDADAMASVLQVVGAIERIGNAAVDIGRIVTHRLGIPRALVADLSRAEEVSHRVRVREGSAMAHRTLADVELPVEVGMRVVAIRRDRDWVTDMEGEHVLLPGDVLFLQGAAAGIAELRVLAGAPEWEPPEVTEDAAVSDLDRAIDALVEMKNVSEVAVGLAYSALVLRDQGLAAEVSHLEDRLDEMKERLELWVLRAAHEHLDPSPFRGLVHLAQAAEEIGDAAEQMVWLVQEGEALHPILALALGAADEVVVRVPVAPGSPADGRALAPLRLETETGFYLLAIRRGGRYLYRPRPSVVLRAGDELLATGPDEGHHLLAEMCGYTLIEDDETGAEELVPSGGPPPSR
;
A
#
# COMPACT_ATOMS: atom_id res chain seq x y z
N MET A 1 -10.83 -15.72 3.47
CA MET A 1 -9.92 -16.33 2.45
C MET A 1 -9.45 -15.31 1.40
N LEU A 2 -10.30 -14.74 0.52
CA LEU A 2 -9.84 -13.81 -0.53
C LEU A 2 -9.37 -12.47 0.08
N SER A 3 -10.11 -11.90 1.01
CA SER A 3 -9.68 -10.75 1.82
C SER A 3 -8.36 -11.05 2.53
N GLU A 4 -8.30 -12.10 3.30
CA GLU A 4 -7.11 -12.56 3.99
C GLU A 4 -5.90 -12.77 3.05
N ALA A 5 -6.11 -13.32 1.86
CA ALA A 5 -5.03 -13.49 0.88
C ALA A 5 -4.53 -12.13 0.34
N LYS A 6 -5.45 -11.18 0.10
CA LYS A 6 -5.11 -9.79 -0.25
C LYS A 6 -4.26 -9.17 0.85
N ASP A 7 -4.78 -9.14 2.08
CA ASP A 7 -4.12 -8.51 3.23
C ASP A 7 -2.74 -9.15 3.50
N THR A 8 -2.65 -10.50 3.39
CA THR A 8 -1.38 -11.23 3.52
C THR A 8 -0.38 -10.82 2.43
N SER A 9 -0.81 -10.70 1.17
CA SER A 9 0.10 -10.33 0.07
C SER A 9 0.62 -8.89 0.19
N GLU A 10 -0.22 -7.95 0.62
CA GLU A 10 0.17 -6.57 0.89
C GLU A 10 1.15 -6.50 2.07
N LEU A 11 0.84 -7.17 3.17
CA LEU A 11 1.74 -7.31 4.33
C LEU A 11 3.12 -7.87 3.92
N MET A 12 3.14 -8.88 3.05
CA MET A 12 4.40 -9.47 2.57
C MET A 12 5.25 -8.44 1.81
N VAL A 13 4.64 -7.61 0.96
CA VAL A 13 5.34 -6.53 0.24
C VAL A 13 5.95 -5.53 1.22
N ASP A 14 5.17 -5.08 2.20
CA ASP A 14 5.61 -4.11 3.20
C ASP A 14 6.76 -4.63 4.05
N LEU A 15 6.64 -5.87 4.55
CA LEU A 15 7.70 -6.52 5.32
C LEU A 15 8.96 -6.75 4.48
N ALA A 16 8.82 -7.12 3.21
CA ALA A 16 9.95 -7.36 2.32
C ALA A 16 10.74 -6.07 2.06
N TYR A 17 10.08 -4.96 1.76
CA TYR A 17 10.74 -3.65 1.64
C TYR A 17 11.33 -3.18 2.96
N ALA A 18 10.62 -3.38 4.08
CA ALA A 18 11.14 -3.08 5.41
C ALA A 18 12.39 -3.93 5.74
N ALA A 19 12.40 -5.22 5.39
CA ALA A 19 13.57 -6.08 5.55
C ALA A 19 14.78 -5.53 4.79
N VAL A 20 14.57 -5.07 3.55
CA VAL A 20 15.61 -4.42 2.74
C VAL A 20 16.06 -3.12 3.39
N TYR A 21 15.14 -2.27 3.81
CA TYR A 21 15.42 -0.97 4.42
C TYR A 21 16.21 -1.09 5.73
N PHE A 22 15.81 -2.03 6.61
CA PHE A 22 16.48 -2.24 7.91
C PHE A 22 17.66 -3.21 7.82
N GLY A 23 17.84 -3.92 6.69
CA GLY A 23 18.82 -4.99 6.53
C GLY A 23 18.56 -6.14 7.52
N ASP A 24 17.30 -6.46 7.81
CA ASP A 24 16.89 -7.43 8.85
C ASP A 24 16.49 -8.77 8.23
N PRO A 25 17.37 -9.81 8.32
CA PRO A 25 17.06 -11.13 7.76
C PRO A 25 15.86 -11.82 8.42
N ALA A 26 15.58 -11.52 9.70
CA ALA A 26 14.45 -12.15 10.39
C ALA A 26 13.11 -11.66 9.83
N MET A 27 13.02 -10.41 9.35
CA MET A 27 11.83 -9.94 8.63
C MET A 27 11.67 -10.65 7.28
N ALA A 28 12.77 -10.90 6.58
CA ALA A 28 12.72 -11.61 5.30
C ALA A 28 12.35 -13.09 5.49
N GLU A 29 12.75 -13.72 6.61
CA GLU A 29 12.33 -15.08 6.98
C GLU A 29 10.82 -15.10 7.29
N GLU A 30 10.28 -14.06 7.92
CA GLU A 30 8.82 -13.92 8.16
C GLU A 30 8.04 -13.82 6.85
N VAL A 31 8.57 -13.13 5.83
CA VAL A 31 7.95 -13.08 4.49
C VAL A 31 7.86 -14.49 3.88
N ASP A 32 8.89 -15.34 4.06
CA ASP A 32 8.85 -16.73 3.60
C ASP A 32 7.78 -17.57 4.36
N GLU A 33 7.53 -17.29 5.65
CA GLU A 33 6.48 -17.96 6.43
C GLU A 33 5.08 -17.52 5.97
N LEU A 34 4.89 -16.22 5.72
CA LEU A 34 3.64 -15.67 5.17
C LEU A 34 3.35 -16.21 3.76
N GLU A 35 4.38 -16.43 2.93
CA GLU A 35 4.21 -17.07 1.61
C GLU A 35 3.60 -18.46 1.72
N GLN A 36 4.05 -19.27 2.68
CA GLN A 36 3.50 -20.61 2.89
C GLN A 36 2.01 -20.54 3.25
N ARG A 37 1.62 -19.60 4.13
CA ARG A 37 0.20 -19.36 4.47
C ARG A 37 -0.60 -18.88 3.26
N LEU A 38 -0.04 -17.95 2.47
CA LEU A 38 -0.69 -17.47 1.24
C LEU A 38 -0.88 -18.59 0.22
N SER A 39 0.13 -19.44 0.02
CA SER A 39 0.06 -20.62 -0.86
C SER A 39 -1.05 -21.59 -0.43
N GLU A 40 -1.21 -21.84 0.88
CA GLU A 40 -2.29 -22.67 1.42
C GLU A 40 -3.67 -22.05 1.12
N LEU A 41 -3.87 -20.76 1.39
CA LEU A 41 -5.10 -20.02 1.07
C LEU A 41 -5.44 -20.08 -0.42
N VAL A 42 -4.45 -19.85 -1.28
CA VAL A 42 -4.58 -19.92 -2.74
C VAL A 42 -5.02 -21.31 -3.19
N HIS A 43 -4.40 -22.36 -2.63
CA HIS A 43 -4.76 -23.75 -2.93
C HIS A 43 -6.22 -24.06 -2.54
N GLU A 44 -6.63 -23.65 -1.34
CA GLU A 44 -8.01 -23.85 -0.88
C GLU A 44 -9.00 -23.07 -1.74
N MET A 45 -8.73 -21.82 -2.08
CA MET A 45 -9.59 -21.02 -2.98
C MET A 45 -9.72 -21.66 -4.35
N ARG A 46 -8.63 -22.17 -4.94
CA ARG A 46 -8.66 -22.92 -6.20
C ARG A 46 -9.58 -24.16 -6.10
N ALA A 47 -9.46 -24.91 -5.03
CA ALA A 47 -10.31 -26.09 -4.81
C ALA A 47 -11.79 -25.71 -4.69
N VAL A 48 -12.12 -24.65 -3.94
CA VAL A 48 -13.49 -24.16 -3.79
C VAL A 48 -14.06 -23.68 -5.14
N CYS A 49 -13.29 -22.94 -5.94
CA CYS A 49 -13.71 -22.48 -7.26
C CYS A 49 -14.01 -23.66 -8.20
N VAL A 50 -13.17 -24.70 -8.20
CA VAL A 50 -13.40 -25.91 -9.00
C VAL A 50 -14.68 -26.63 -8.58
N LEU A 51 -14.95 -26.72 -7.27
CA LEU A 51 -16.17 -27.37 -6.75
C LEU A 51 -17.43 -26.53 -6.99
N ALA A 52 -17.31 -25.21 -7.06
CA ALA A 52 -18.43 -24.29 -7.30
C ALA A 52 -18.89 -24.29 -8.77
N ALA A 53 -18.00 -24.57 -9.72
CA ALA A 53 -18.28 -24.58 -11.15
C ALA A 53 -19.16 -25.80 -11.56
N ARG A 54 -20.48 -25.64 -11.56
CA ARG A 54 -21.45 -26.69 -11.94
C ARG A 54 -22.00 -26.53 -13.34
N SER A 55 -21.80 -25.39 -13.98
CA SER A 55 -22.22 -25.06 -15.34
C SER A 55 -21.14 -24.27 -16.07
N PRO A 56 -21.20 -24.17 -17.41
CA PRO A 56 -20.27 -23.30 -18.15
C PRO A 56 -20.27 -21.85 -17.65
N ARG A 57 -21.42 -21.30 -17.28
CA ARG A 57 -21.52 -19.94 -16.71
C ARG A 57 -20.80 -19.82 -15.37
N ASP A 58 -20.93 -20.83 -14.50
CA ASP A 58 -20.23 -20.83 -13.22
C ASP A 58 -18.73 -20.96 -13.46
N ALA A 59 -18.31 -21.73 -14.47
CA ALA A 59 -16.88 -21.86 -14.83
C ALA A 59 -16.27 -20.53 -15.28
N ASP A 60 -16.97 -19.75 -16.13
CA ASP A 60 -16.53 -18.43 -16.56
C ASP A 60 -16.42 -17.46 -15.36
N ALA A 61 -17.45 -17.47 -14.49
CA ALA A 61 -17.43 -16.65 -13.27
C ALA A 61 -16.32 -17.06 -12.30
N MET A 62 -16.06 -18.37 -12.13
CA MET A 62 -14.95 -18.84 -11.28
C MET A 62 -13.58 -18.56 -11.89
N ALA A 63 -13.47 -18.51 -13.22
CA ALA A 63 -12.22 -18.13 -13.89
C ALA A 63 -11.78 -16.70 -13.51
N SER A 64 -12.73 -15.76 -13.37
CA SER A 64 -12.41 -14.41 -12.93
C SER A 64 -11.86 -14.38 -11.49
N VAL A 65 -12.43 -15.20 -10.58
CA VAL A 65 -11.90 -15.32 -9.21
C VAL A 65 -10.50 -15.93 -9.23
N LEU A 66 -10.28 -17.00 -10.00
CA LEU A 66 -8.99 -17.67 -10.10
C LEU A 66 -7.90 -16.76 -10.67
N GLN A 67 -8.25 -15.84 -11.56
CA GLN A 67 -7.31 -14.86 -12.12
C GLN A 67 -6.83 -13.89 -11.04
N VAL A 68 -7.75 -13.34 -10.25
CA VAL A 68 -7.39 -12.45 -9.13
C VAL A 68 -6.57 -13.20 -8.08
N VAL A 69 -6.96 -14.44 -7.73
CA VAL A 69 -6.19 -15.30 -6.80
C VAL A 69 -4.76 -15.55 -7.32
N GLY A 70 -4.62 -15.81 -8.64
CA GLY A 70 -3.29 -16.01 -9.26
C GLY A 70 -2.44 -14.74 -9.25
N ALA A 71 -3.05 -13.56 -9.40
CA ALA A 71 -2.35 -12.30 -9.31
C ALA A 71 -1.88 -11.99 -7.87
N ILE A 72 -2.73 -12.24 -6.86
CA ILE A 72 -2.36 -12.13 -5.44
C ILE A 72 -1.17 -13.03 -5.11
N GLU A 73 -1.17 -14.28 -5.57
CA GLU A 73 -0.04 -15.20 -5.40
C GLU A 73 1.25 -14.66 -6.06
N ARG A 74 1.17 -14.04 -7.24
CA ARG A 74 2.32 -13.42 -7.89
C ARG A 74 2.88 -12.26 -7.09
N ILE A 75 2.02 -11.41 -6.49
CA ILE A 75 2.46 -10.32 -5.60
C ILE A 75 3.22 -10.90 -4.41
N GLY A 76 2.70 -11.95 -3.77
CA GLY A 76 3.39 -12.63 -2.68
C GLY A 76 4.76 -13.20 -3.08
N ASN A 77 4.85 -13.84 -4.26
CA ASN A 77 6.11 -14.36 -4.78
C ASN A 77 7.13 -13.24 -5.04
N ALA A 78 6.70 -12.11 -5.60
CA ALA A 78 7.56 -10.94 -5.79
C ALA A 78 8.07 -10.38 -4.44
N ALA A 79 7.24 -10.37 -3.40
CA ALA A 79 7.66 -9.99 -2.05
C ALA A 79 8.74 -10.93 -1.48
N VAL A 80 8.62 -12.25 -1.69
CA VAL A 80 9.68 -13.21 -1.33
C VAL A 80 10.97 -12.89 -2.08
N ASP A 81 10.92 -12.56 -3.36
CA ASP A 81 12.11 -12.22 -4.14
C ASP A 81 12.79 -10.94 -3.63
N ILE A 82 12.01 -9.95 -3.15
CA ILE A 82 12.54 -8.79 -2.43
C ILE A 82 13.25 -9.23 -1.14
N GLY A 83 12.63 -10.06 -0.31
CA GLY A 83 13.19 -10.58 0.93
C GLY A 83 14.52 -11.35 0.74
N ARG A 84 14.62 -12.10 -0.36
CA ARG A 84 15.83 -12.85 -0.73
C ARG A 84 17.06 -11.98 -0.94
N ILE A 85 16.90 -10.71 -1.23
CA ILE A 85 18.02 -9.77 -1.34
C ILE A 85 18.79 -9.70 -0.03
N VAL A 86 18.07 -9.72 1.08
CA VAL A 86 18.64 -9.65 2.43
C VAL A 86 19.17 -11.03 2.86
N THR A 87 18.37 -12.08 2.74
CA THR A 87 18.78 -13.44 3.16
C THR A 87 19.94 -13.99 2.34
N HIS A 88 19.99 -13.72 1.04
CA HIS A 88 21.06 -14.12 0.13
C HIS A 88 22.22 -13.11 0.05
N ARG A 89 22.13 -12.00 0.78
CA ARG A 89 23.18 -10.96 0.83
C ARG A 89 23.58 -10.49 -0.58
N LEU A 90 22.60 -10.21 -1.42
CA LEU A 90 22.85 -9.80 -2.81
C LEU A 90 23.57 -8.45 -2.93
N GLY A 91 23.58 -7.67 -1.85
CA GLY A 91 24.18 -6.35 -1.77
C GLY A 91 23.19 -5.27 -2.23
N ILE A 92 23.18 -4.16 -1.48
CA ILE A 92 22.38 -2.96 -1.78
C ILE A 92 23.29 -1.75 -1.56
N PRO A 93 23.27 -0.75 -2.45
CA PRO A 93 23.97 0.51 -2.21
C PRO A 93 23.40 1.20 -0.97
N ARG A 94 24.27 1.78 -0.14
CA ARG A 94 23.83 2.53 1.06
C ARG A 94 22.94 3.72 0.71
N ALA A 95 23.14 4.32 -0.46
CA ALA A 95 22.33 5.42 -0.96
C ALA A 95 20.86 5.02 -1.10
N LEU A 96 20.56 3.78 -1.52
CA LEU A 96 19.18 3.30 -1.64
C LEU A 96 18.43 3.37 -0.30
N VAL A 97 19.06 2.99 0.80
CA VAL A 97 18.43 3.04 2.14
C VAL A 97 18.07 4.48 2.53
N ALA A 98 18.92 5.45 2.17
CA ALA A 98 18.64 6.87 2.41
C ALA A 98 17.48 7.38 1.55
N ASP A 99 17.37 6.95 0.31
CA ASP A 99 16.32 7.40 -0.60
C ASP A 99 14.96 6.70 -0.37
N LEU A 100 14.95 5.43 0.06
CA LEU A 100 13.74 4.77 0.55
C LEU A 100 13.12 5.49 1.76
N SER A 101 13.94 6.19 2.57
CA SER A 101 13.43 7.03 3.67
C SER A 101 12.71 8.30 3.20
N ARG A 102 12.76 8.62 1.91
CA ARG A 102 12.10 9.76 1.26
C ARG A 102 10.92 9.34 0.39
N ALA A 103 10.62 8.04 0.32
CA ALA A 103 9.40 7.55 -0.31
C ALA A 103 8.18 8.23 0.32
N GLU A 104 7.06 8.26 -0.37
CA GLU A 104 5.82 8.84 0.17
C GLU A 104 5.33 8.06 1.37
N GLU A 105 5.34 6.74 1.28
CA GLU A 105 5.22 5.85 2.43
C GLU A 105 6.60 5.38 2.88
N VAL A 106 6.88 5.56 4.15
CA VAL A 106 8.15 5.17 4.77
C VAL A 106 7.94 4.06 5.78
N SER A 107 8.88 3.12 5.82
CA SER A 107 8.95 2.14 6.89
C SER A 107 9.65 2.75 8.09
N HIS A 108 9.04 2.66 9.27
CA HIS A 108 9.64 3.09 10.52
C HIS A 108 9.55 2.01 11.59
N ARG A 109 10.50 1.98 12.51
CA ARG A 109 10.42 1.08 13.67
C ARG A 109 10.59 1.85 14.96
N VAL A 110 9.77 1.52 15.94
CA VAL A 110 9.81 2.13 17.25
C VAL A 110 9.62 1.06 18.34
N ARG A 111 10.31 1.24 19.47
CA ARG A 111 10.11 0.38 20.65
C ARG A 111 9.16 1.03 21.62
N VAL A 112 8.12 0.31 22.03
CA VAL A 112 7.20 0.71 23.09
C VAL A 112 7.96 0.72 24.44
N ARG A 113 8.01 1.87 25.09
CA ARG A 113 8.68 2.03 26.40
C ARG A 113 7.67 1.91 27.53
N GLU A 114 8.17 1.43 28.67
CA GLU A 114 7.41 1.45 29.92
C GLU A 114 6.96 2.88 30.26
N GLY A 115 5.68 3.05 30.59
CA GLY A 115 5.09 4.34 30.89
C GLY A 115 4.83 5.24 29.67
N SER A 116 5.02 4.75 28.45
CA SER A 116 4.61 5.45 27.22
C SER A 116 3.08 5.48 27.08
N ALA A 117 2.57 6.40 26.26
CA ALA A 117 1.13 6.52 26.02
C ALA A 117 0.53 5.28 25.32
N MET A 118 1.36 4.47 24.64
CA MET A 118 0.96 3.25 23.93
C MET A 118 0.99 2.00 24.82
N ALA A 119 1.79 2.01 25.91
CA ALA A 119 1.98 0.82 26.74
C ALA A 119 0.67 0.37 27.40
N HIS A 120 0.38 -0.93 27.29
CA HIS A 120 -0.83 -1.58 27.87
C HIS A 120 -2.16 -1.12 27.24
N ARG A 121 -2.12 -0.46 26.08
CA ARG A 121 -3.30 -0.13 25.27
C ARG A 121 -3.42 -1.07 24.09
N THR A 122 -4.63 -1.21 23.57
CA THR A 122 -4.88 -1.96 22.32
C THR A 122 -4.52 -1.12 21.10
N LEU A 123 -4.32 -1.76 19.96
CA LEU A 123 -4.11 -1.04 18.69
C LEU A 123 -5.31 -0.14 18.36
N ALA A 124 -6.52 -0.63 18.58
CA ALA A 124 -7.76 0.15 18.39
C ALA A 124 -7.83 1.37 19.32
N ASP A 125 -7.36 1.26 20.58
CA ASP A 125 -7.35 2.40 21.51
C ASP A 125 -6.33 3.49 21.13
N VAL A 126 -5.24 3.11 20.46
CA VAL A 126 -4.17 4.06 20.10
C VAL A 126 -4.44 4.75 18.77
N GLU A 127 -5.24 4.14 17.91
CA GLU A 127 -5.69 4.70 16.62
C GLU A 127 -4.56 5.30 15.77
N LEU A 128 -3.40 4.63 15.68
CA LEU A 128 -2.19 5.15 15.02
C LEU A 128 -2.40 5.59 13.57
N PRO A 129 -3.19 4.87 12.73
CA PRO A 129 -3.44 5.32 11.37
C PRO A 129 -4.10 6.71 11.33
N VAL A 130 -5.03 6.99 12.23
CA VAL A 130 -5.76 8.27 12.30
C VAL A 130 -4.96 9.34 13.04
N GLU A 131 -4.28 8.97 14.15
CA GLU A 131 -3.54 9.92 14.97
C GLU A 131 -2.24 10.41 14.32
N VAL A 132 -1.51 9.52 13.65
CA VAL A 132 -0.18 9.83 13.12
C VAL A 132 0.01 9.47 11.64
N GLY A 133 -1.00 8.92 10.97
CA GLY A 133 -0.90 8.50 9.56
C GLY A 133 0.06 7.32 9.35
N MET A 134 0.26 6.48 10.36
CA MET A 134 1.11 5.30 10.28
C MET A 134 0.41 4.07 10.83
N ARG A 135 0.37 2.98 10.06
CA ARG A 135 -0.18 1.69 10.49
C ARG A 135 0.91 0.76 10.98
N VAL A 136 0.57 -0.09 11.94
CA VAL A 136 1.45 -1.16 12.40
C VAL A 136 1.37 -2.31 11.41
N VAL A 137 2.49 -2.65 10.80
CA VAL A 137 2.62 -3.76 9.84
C VAL A 137 2.92 -5.06 10.57
N ALA A 138 3.81 -4.99 11.57
CA ALA A 138 4.15 -6.14 12.40
C ALA A 138 4.68 -5.70 13.76
N ILE A 139 4.57 -6.59 14.75
CA ILE A 139 5.13 -6.40 16.09
C ILE A 139 6.14 -7.53 16.34
N ARG A 140 7.36 -7.17 16.76
CA ARG A 140 8.30 -8.13 17.28
C ARG A 140 8.31 -8.08 18.80
N ARG A 141 7.83 -9.16 19.43
CA ARG A 141 7.82 -9.37 20.86
C ARG A 141 8.86 -10.42 21.23
N ASP A 142 9.96 -9.99 21.81
CA ASP A 142 11.14 -10.80 22.07
C ASP A 142 11.73 -11.41 20.76
N ARG A 143 11.40 -12.66 20.45
CA ARG A 143 11.82 -13.37 19.23
C ARG A 143 10.64 -13.73 18.33
N ASP A 144 9.44 -13.54 18.80
CA ASP A 144 8.23 -13.93 18.08
C ASP A 144 7.69 -12.73 17.27
N TRP A 145 7.21 -13.02 16.08
CA TRP A 145 6.53 -12.06 15.22
C TRP A 145 5.02 -12.17 15.45
N VAL A 146 4.36 -11.02 15.48
CA VAL A 146 2.92 -10.90 15.44
C VAL A 146 2.60 -10.10 14.18
N THR A 147 1.96 -10.77 13.23
CA THR A 147 1.64 -10.25 11.90
C THR A 147 0.14 -10.14 11.68
N ASP A 148 -0.66 -10.73 12.57
CA ASP A 148 -2.11 -10.61 12.58
C ASP A 148 -2.49 -9.41 13.47
N MET A 149 -2.68 -8.24 12.84
CA MET A 149 -2.88 -6.96 13.52
C MET A 149 -4.35 -6.68 13.80
N GLU A 150 -4.96 -7.49 14.67
CA GLU A 150 -6.30 -7.20 15.14
C GLU A 150 -6.34 -5.99 16.10
N GLY A 151 -7.38 -5.17 16.00
CA GLY A 151 -7.56 -3.98 16.85
C GLY A 151 -7.48 -4.23 18.36
N GLU A 152 -7.84 -5.44 18.81
CA GLU A 152 -7.78 -5.87 20.23
C GLU A 152 -6.37 -6.20 20.73
N HIS A 153 -5.37 -6.19 19.81
CA HIS A 153 -4.00 -6.54 20.17
C HIS A 153 -3.39 -5.53 21.15
N VAL A 154 -2.99 -6.00 22.33
CA VAL A 154 -2.42 -5.16 23.39
C VAL A 154 -0.92 -4.95 23.17
N LEU A 155 -0.49 -3.69 23.11
CA LEU A 155 0.90 -3.28 23.04
C LEU A 155 1.58 -3.39 24.40
N LEU A 156 2.68 -4.13 24.49
CA LEU A 156 3.44 -4.33 25.72
C LEU A 156 4.76 -3.56 25.69
N PRO A 157 5.23 -3.09 26.85
CA PRO A 157 6.58 -2.54 26.97
C PRO A 157 7.64 -3.53 26.46
N GLY A 158 8.52 -3.07 25.59
CA GLY A 158 9.53 -3.89 24.95
C GLY A 158 9.19 -4.31 23.52
N ASP A 159 7.91 -4.30 23.16
CA ASP A 159 7.51 -4.55 21.77
C ASP A 159 8.23 -3.60 20.80
N VAL A 160 8.67 -4.16 19.69
CA VAL A 160 9.21 -3.37 18.58
C VAL A 160 8.17 -3.36 17.48
N LEU A 161 7.54 -2.21 17.30
CA LEU A 161 6.57 -1.98 16.24
C LEU A 161 7.29 -1.67 14.95
N PHE A 162 6.89 -2.32 13.87
CA PHE A 162 7.25 -1.96 12.50
C PHE A 162 6.02 -1.32 11.87
N LEU A 163 6.20 -0.10 11.37
CA LEU A 163 5.10 0.74 10.90
C LEU A 163 5.42 1.22 9.50
N GLN A 164 4.35 1.47 8.76
CA GLN A 164 4.39 2.09 7.42
C GLN A 164 3.40 3.25 7.37
N GLY A 165 3.73 4.27 6.61
CA GLY A 165 2.87 5.43 6.44
C GLY A 165 3.63 6.73 6.25
N ALA A 166 2.97 7.86 6.48
CA ALA A 166 3.50 9.18 6.21
C ALA A 166 4.71 9.54 7.09
N ALA A 167 5.81 9.96 6.48
CA ALA A 167 7.01 10.41 7.21
C ALA A 167 6.73 11.53 8.22
N ALA A 168 5.72 12.36 7.96
CA ALA A 168 5.30 13.45 8.85
C ALA A 168 4.83 12.97 10.23
N GLY A 169 4.30 11.74 10.35
CA GLY A 169 3.81 11.15 11.59
C GLY A 169 4.90 10.58 12.51
N ILE A 170 6.13 10.41 12.01
CA ILE A 170 7.22 9.76 12.78
C ILE A 170 7.50 10.48 14.10
N ALA A 171 7.54 11.80 14.11
CA ALA A 171 7.86 12.57 15.31
C ALA A 171 6.84 12.32 16.42
N GLU A 172 5.56 12.35 16.11
CA GLU A 172 4.46 12.15 17.06
C GLU A 172 4.35 10.68 17.48
N LEU A 173 4.49 9.73 16.57
CA LEU A 173 4.61 8.31 16.87
C LEU A 173 5.67 8.05 17.94
N ARG A 174 6.85 8.66 17.82
CA ARG A 174 7.94 8.46 18.76
C ARG A 174 7.65 9.04 20.13
N VAL A 175 6.92 10.15 20.19
CA VAL A 175 6.42 10.72 21.46
C VAL A 175 5.44 9.74 22.11
N LEU A 176 4.49 9.19 21.38
CA LEU A 176 3.51 8.21 21.87
C LEU A 176 4.20 6.94 22.39
N ALA A 177 5.24 6.47 21.72
CA ALA A 177 6.02 5.29 22.13
C ALA A 177 7.03 5.58 23.26
N GLY A 178 7.20 6.85 23.66
CA GLY A 178 8.22 7.27 24.62
C GLY A 178 9.66 7.16 24.08
N ALA A 179 9.84 7.09 22.76
CA ALA A 179 11.13 6.94 22.11
C ALA A 179 11.87 8.28 21.99
N PRO A 180 13.23 8.29 21.85
CA PRO A 180 13.97 9.51 21.60
C PRO A 180 13.55 10.18 20.28
N GLU A 181 13.82 11.48 20.17
CA GLU A 181 13.65 12.21 18.91
C GLU A 181 14.41 11.53 17.77
N TRP A 182 13.81 11.54 16.59
CA TRP A 182 14.38 10.91 15.40
C TRP A 182 14.95 12.00 14.49
N GLU A 183 16.17 11.80 14.09
CA GLU A 183 16.82 12.65 13.10
C GLU A 183 16.84 11.84 11.78
N PRO A 184 16.33 12.43 10.67
CA PRO A 184 16.42 11.79 9.37
C PRO A 184 17.89 11.61 8.96
N PRO A 185 18.23 10.58 8.18
CA PRO A 185 19.58 10.37 7.69
C PRO A 185 20.09 11.62 6.95
N GLU A 186 21.30 12.09 7.29
CA GLU A 186 21.94 13.22 6.58
C GLU A 186 22.20 12.85 5.12
N VAL A 187 21.76 13.72 4.22
CA VAL A 187 22.04 13.62 2.79
C VAL A 187 23.15 14.57 2.45
N THR A 188 24.27 14.05 1.98
CA THR A 188 25.32 14.85 1.39
C THR A 188 24.90 15.28 -0.02
N GLU A 189 24.43 16.52 -0.13
CA GLU A 189 24.21 17.20 -1.41
C GLU A 189 25.54 17.67 -1.96
N ASP A 190 26.35 16.84 -2.61
CA ASP A 190 27.45 17.36 -3.45
C ASP A 190 28.07 16.24 -4.32
N ALA A 191 27.44 15.95 -5.45
CA ALA A 191 28.11 15.40 -6.63
C ALA A 191 27.19 15.51 -7.85
N ALA A 192 27.77 15.58 -9.05
CA ALA A 192 27.02 15.42 -10.28
C ALA A 192 26.24 14.09 -10.21
N VAL A 193 24.93 14.12 -10.50
CA VAL A 193 24.05 12.95 -10.44
C VAL A 193 24.67 11.80 -11.23
N SER A 194 25.10 10.75 -10.52
CA SER A 194 25.72 9.57 -11.12
C SER A 194 24.69 8.66 -11.76
N ASP A 195 25.12 7.70 -12.59
CA ASP A 195 24.22 6.69 -13.14
C ASP A 195 23.66 5.79 -12.02
N LEU A 196 24.39 5.61 -10.91
CA LEU A 196 23.90 4.93 -9.72
C LEU A 196 22.77 5.70 -9.03
N ASP A 197 22.91 7.02 -8.85
CA ASP A 197 21.85 7.84 -8.24
C ASP A 197 20.57 7.79 -9.08
N ARG A 198 20.70 7.86 -10.41
CA ARG A 198 19.55 7.71 -11.33
C ARG A 198 18.88 6.34 -11.22
N ALA A 199 19.67 5.27 -11.06
CA ALA A 199 19.12 3.92 -10.88
C ALA A 199 18.36 3.81 -9.55
N ILE A 200 18.87 4.42 -8.49
CA ILE A 200 18.25 4.45 -7.17
C ILE A 200 16.95 5.25 -7.19
N ASP A 201 16.96 6.46 -7.75
CA ASP A 201 15.76 7.29 -7.92
C ASP A 201 14.68 6.56 -8.72
N ALA A 202 15.07 5.90 -9.81
CA ALA A 202 14.13 5.11 -10.61
C ALA A 202 13.55 3.95 -9.82
N LEU A 203 14.34 3.27 -9.00
CA LEU A 203 13.88 2.15 -8.19
C LEU A 203 12.86 2.58 -7.13
N VAL A 204 13.12 3.69 -6.44
CA VAL A 204 12.17 4.27 -5.47
C VAL A 204 10.85 4.63 -6.17
N GLU A 205 10.94 5.22 -7.36
CA GLU A 205 9.74 5.52 -8.16
C GLU A 205 9.02 4.24 -8.62
N MET A 206 9.75 3.18 -9.04
CA MET A 206 9.15 1.89 -9.40
C MET A 206 8.40 1.27 -8.22
N LYS A 207 9.01 1.24 -7.02
CA LYS A 207 8.32 0.81 -5.80
C LYS A 207 6.99 1.56 -5.64
N ASN A 208 7.04 2.88 -5.66
CA ASN A 208 5.86 3.70 -5.47
C ASN A 208 4.80 3.46 -6.55
N VAL A 209 5.19 3.33 -7.82
CA VAL A 209 4.27 3.09 -8.94
C VAL A 209 3.62 1.71 -8.84
N SER A 210 4.38 0.66 -8.46
CA SER A 210 3.83 -0.69 -8.31
C SER A 210 2.81 -0.77 -7.18
N GLU A 211 3.05 -0.11 -6.04
CA GLU A 211 2.08 -0.04 -4.94
C GLU A 211 0.78 0.67 -5.36
N VAL A 212 0.89 1.81 -6.06
CA VAL A 212 -0.29 2.49 -6.60
C VAL A 212 -1.03 1.62 -7.62
N ALA A 213 -0.32 0.89 -8.48
CA ALA A 213 -0.95 0.00 -9.46
C ALA A 213 -1.78 -1.09 -8.78
N VAL A 214 -1.28 -1.70 -7.69
CA VAL A 214 -2.02 -2.69 -6.88
C VAL A 214 -3.26 -2.06 -6.26
N GLY A 215 -3.15 -0.91 -5.59
CA GLY A 215 -4.28 -0.21 -4.99
C GLY A 215 -5.36 0.17 -6.02
N LEU A 216 -4.93 0.67 -7.21
CA LEU A 216 -5.85 0.97 -8.31
C LEU A 216 -6.49 -0.30 -8.89
N ALA A 217 -5.76 -1.43 -8.94
CA ALA A 217 -6.30 -2.69 -9.43
C ALA A 217 -7.42 -3.20 -8.52
N TYR A 218 -7.21 -3.20 -7.21
CA TYR A 218 -8.28 -3.53 -6.26
C TYR A 218 -9.45 -2.56 -6.36
N SER A 219 -9.18 -1.26 -6.50
CA SER A 219 -10.21 -0.23 -6.71
C SER A 219 -11.03 -0.49 -7.97
N ALA A 220 -10.37 -0.84 -9.07
CA ALA A 220 -11.03 -1.16 -10.34
C ALA A 220 -11.95 -2.38 -10.23
N LEU A 221 -11.52 -3.42 -9.48
CA LEU A 221 -12.31 -4.62 -9.23
C LEU A 221 -13.55 -4.33 -8.35
N VAL A 222 -13.37 -3.62 -7.24
CA VAL A 222 -14.45 -3.28 -6.30
C VAL A 222 -15.48 -2.36 -6.95
N LEU A 223 -15.01 -1.29 -7.60
CA LEU A 223 -15.85 -0.27 -8.23
C LEU A 223 -16.31 -0.63 -9.65
N ARG A 224 -15.76 -1.71 -10.25
CA ARG A 224 -15.98 -2.12 -11.65
C ARG A 224 -15.73 -0.99 -12.64
N ASP A 225 -14.67 -0.23 -12.41
CA ASP A 225 -14.34 0.98 -13.16
C ASP A 225 -13.31 0.71 -14.25
N GLN A 226 -13.74 0.71 -15.51
CA GLN A 226 -12.85 0.51 -16.65
C GLN A 226 -11.80 1.63 -16.81
N GLY A 227 -12.10 2.83 -16.34
CA GLY A 227 -11.15 3.94 -16.36
C GLY A 227 -9.97 3.67 -15.43
N LEU A 228 -10.24 3.19 -14.21
CA LEU A 228 -9.19 2.76 -13.29
C LEU A 228 -8.39 1.58 -13.84
N ALA A 229 -9.06 0.62 -14.47
CA ALA A 229 -8.40 -0.52 -15.09
C ALA A 229 -7.44 -0.09 -16.20
N ALA A 230 -7.84 0.85 -17.07
CA ALA A 230 -6.98 1.40 -18.11
C ALA A 230 -5.75 2.12 -17.54
N GLU A 231 -5.92 2.76 -16.37
CA GLU A 231 -4.81 3.45 -15.71
C GLU A 231 -3.79 2.48 -15.10
N VAL A 232 -4.22 1.32 -14.61
CA VAL A 232 -3.30 0.27 -14.14
C VAL A 232 -2.40 -0.19 -15.27
N SER A 233 -2.94 -0.44 -16.48
CA SER A 233 -2.11 -0.79 -17.65
C SER A 233 -1.14 0.34 -18.04
N HIS A 234 -1.55 1.58 -17.89
CA HIS A 234 -0.66 2.73 -18.11
C HIS A 234 0.50 2.78 -17.11
N LEU A 235 0.25 2.39 -15.86
CA LEU A 235 1.29 2.33 -14.83
C LEU A 235 2.24 1.16 -15.07
N GLU A 236 1.72 0.03 -15.56
CA GLU A 236 2.51 -1.14 -15.93
C GLU A 236 3.43 -0.83 -17.12
N ASP A 237 2.93 -0.28 -18.25
CA ASP A 237 3.74 0.23 -19.36
C ASP A 237 4.90 1.14 -18.88
N ARG A 238 4.61 1.98 -17.87
CA ARG A 238 5.60 2.88 -17.28
C ARG A 238 6.63 2.13 -16.44
N LEU A 239 6.24 1.12 -15.68
CA LEU A 239 7.15 0.27 -14.90
C LEU A 239 8.13 -0.44 -15.83
N ASP A 240 7.66 -0.99 -16.94
CA ASP A 240 8.48 -1.61 -17.97
C ASP A 240 9.56 -0.66 -18.51
N GLU A 241 9.14 0.55 -18.94
CA GLU A 241 10.09 1.56 -19.41
C GLU A 241 11.10 1.98 -18.34
N MET A 242 10.68 2.04 -17.09
CA MET A 242 11.55 2.41 -15.97
C MET A 242 12.56 1.31 -15.67
N LYS A 243 12.16 0.04 -15.70
CA LYS A 243 13.03 -1.13 -15.54
C LYS A 243 14.13 -1.16 -16.61
N GLU A 244 13.77 -1.03 -17.88
CA GLU A 244 14.75 -1.00 -18.98
C GLU A 244 15.78 0.13 -18.79
N ARG A 245 15.35 1.31 -18.37
CA ARG A 245 16.24 2.44 -18.09
C ARG A 245 17.13 2.20 -16.89
N LEU A 246 16.57 1.65 -15.80
CA LEU A 246 17.30 1.32 -14.59
C LEU A 246 18.39 0.29 -14.90
N GLU A 247 18.10 -0.77 -15.62
CA GLU A 247 19.07 -1.78 -16.01
C GLU A 247 20.26 -1.17 -16.76
N LEU A 248 19.99 -0.23 -17.68
CA LEU A 248 21.03 0.48 -18.40
C LEU A 248 21.90 1.33 -17.48
N TRP A 249 21.32 2.05 -16.51
CA TRP A 249 22.10 2.84 -15.55
C TRP A 249 22.91 1.95 -14.60
N VAL A 250 22.34 0.83 -14.14
CA VAL A 250 23.06 -0.15 -13.32
C VAL A 250 24.25 -0.74 -14.07
N LEU A 251 24.10 -1.11 -15.35
CA LEU A 251 25.20 -1.61 -16.18
C LEU A 251 26.31 -0.58 -16.36
N ARG A 252 25.97 0.70 -16.55
CA ARG A 252 26.94 1.79 -16.67
C ARG A 252 27.65 2.03 -15.33
N ALA A 253 26.92 2.13 -14.23
CA ALA A 253 27.48 2.29 -12.91
C ALA A 253 28.40 1.13 -12.53
N ALA A 254 28.00 -0.12 -12.81
CA ALA A 254 28.80 -1.31 -12.55
C ALA A 254 30.12 -1.33 -13.35
N HIS A 255 30.17 -0.71 -14.54
CA HIS A 255 31.40 -0.59 -15.32
C HIS A 255 32.44 0.32 -14.66
N GLU A 256 32.01 1.28 -13.89
CA GLU A 256 32.89 2.24 -13.19
C GLU A 256 33.38 1.73 -11.83
N HIS A 257 32.80 0.63 -11.32
CA HIS A 257 33.10 0.09 -10.00
C HIS A 257 33.87 -1.24 -10.09
N LEU A 258 34.81 -1.42 -9.16
CA LEU A 258 35.61 -2.66 -9.07
C LEU A 258 34.78 -3.86 -8.55
N ASP A 259 33.78 -3.62 -7.74
CA ASP A 259 32.86 -4.64 -7.21
C ASP A 259 31.43 -4.37 -7.69
N PRO A 260 30.89 -5.18 -8.60
CA PRO A 260 29.51 -5.06 -9.07
C PRO A 260 28.49 -5.68 -8.14
N SER A 261 28.89 -6.35 -7.05
CA SER A 261 27.99 -7.08 -6.17
C SER A 261 26.83 -6.24 -5.61
N PRO A 262 27.03 -4.94 -5.19
CA PRO A 262 25.95 -4.12 -4.68
C PRO A 262 24.84 -3.80 -5.70
N PHE A 263 25.15 -3.92 -6.99
CA PHE A 263 24.17 -3.60 -8.06
C PHE A 263 23.18 -4.76 -8.32
N ARG A 264 23.49 -5.96 -7.85
CA ARG A 264 22.61 -7.13 -8.01
C ARG A 264 21.28 -6.93 -7.31
N GLY A 265 21.31 -6.39 -6.10
CA GLY A 265 20.09 -6.08 -5.34
C GLY A 265 19.18 -5.09 -6.05
N LEU A 266 19.74 -4.06 -6.72
CA LEU A 266 18.94 -3.10 -7.49
C LEU A 266 18.17 -3.77 -8.63
N VAL A 267 18.82 -4.65 -9.39
CA VAL A 267 18.18 -5.38 -10.50
C VAL A 267 17.08 -6.30 -9.97
N HIS A 268 17.32 -7.00 -8.86
CA HIS A 268 16.30 -7.86 -8.26
C HIS A 268 15.10 -7.07 -7.73
N LEU A 269 15.33 -5.90 -7.11
CA LEU A 269 14.24 -5.03 -6.66
C LEU A 269 13.43 -4.49 -7.83
N ALA A 270 14.10 -4.07 -8.91
CA ALA A 270 13.41 -3.58 -10.12
C ALA A 270 12.56 -4.68 -10.76
N GLN A 271 13.09 -5.91 -10.84
CA GLN A 271 12.35 -7.06 -11.33
C GLN A 271 11.11 -7.34 -10.47
N ALA A 272 11.25 -7.35 -9.14
CA ALA A 272 10.12 -7.61 -8.25
C ALA A 272 9.06 -6.49 -8.31
N ALA A 273 9.46 -5.23 -8.43
CA ALA A 273 8.53 -4.11 -8.57
C ALA A 273 7.72 -4.19 -9.88
N GLU A 274 8.35 -4.62 -10.98
CA GLU A 274 7.66 -4.85 -12.26
C GLU A 274 6.73 -6.07 -12.18
N GLU A 275 7.14 -7.17 -11.55
CA GLU A 275 6.28 -8.35 -11.35
C GLU A 275 5.04 -8.03 -10.51
N ILE A 276 5.13 -7.08 -9.57
CA ILE A 276 3.97 -6.56 -8.84
C ILE A 276 3.06 -5.76 -9.79
N GLY A 277 3.62 -4.94 -10.67
CA GLY A 277 2.89 -4.20 -11.70
C GLY A 277 2.15 -5.12 -12.66
N ASP A 278 2.84 -6.11 -13.22
CA ASP A 278 2.27 -7.18 -14.04
C ASP A 278 1.09 -7.89 -13.37
N ALA A 279 1.23 -8.19 -12.08
CA ALA A 279 0.17 -8.84 -11.32
C ALA A 279 -1.05 -7.92 -11.16
N ALA A 280 -0.83 -6.62 -10.94
CA ALA A 280 -1.89 -5.62 -10.89
C ALA A 280 -2.62 -5.51 -12.24
N GLU A 281 -1.89 -5.47 -13.37
CA GLU A 281 -2.50 -5.47 -14.70
C GLU A 281 -3.33 -6.74 -14.94
N GLN A 282 -2.80 -7.89 -14.57
CA GLN A 282 -3.54 -9.15 -14.70
C GLN A 282 -4.88 -9.15 -13.93
N MET A 283 -4.95 -8.47 -12.77
CA MET A 283 -6.21 -8.32 -12.03
C MET A 283 -7.27 -7.54 -12.82
N VAL A 284 -6.86 -6.48 -13.50
CA VAL A 284 -7.80 -5.55 -14.14
C VAL A 284 -8.19 -5.94 -15.56
N TRP A 285 -7.51 -6.88 -16.17
CA TRP A 285 -7.80 -7.33 -17.54
C TRP A 285 -9.29 -7.68 -17.74
N LEU A 286 -9.91 -8.36 -16.78
CA LEU A 286 -11.33 -8.73 -16.83
C LEU A 286 -12.26 -7.51 -16.81
N VAL A 287 -11.89 -6.46 -16.07
CA VAL A 287 -12.64 -5.20 -16.01
C VAL A 287 -12.54 -4.47 -17.34
N GLN A 288 -11.36 -4.46 -17.96
CA GLN A 288 -11.11 -3.83 -19.27
C GLN A 288 -11.92 -4.49 -20.39
N GLU A 289 -11.94 -5.82 -20.43
CA GLU A 289 -12.71 -6.59 -21.43
C GLU A 289 -14.23 -6.52 -21.20
N GLY A 290 -14.66 -5.91 -20.09
CA GLY A 290 -16.09 -5.81 -19.73
C GLY A 290 -16.72 -7.14 -19.37
N GLU A 291 -15.90 -8.11 -18.97
CA GLU A 291 -16.34 -9.42 -18.54
C GLU A 291 -17.13 -9.36 -17.22
N ALA A 292 -18.04 -10.30 -17.04
CA ALA A 292 -18.85 -10.36 -15.85
C ALA A 292 -18.03 -10.87 -14.65
N LEU A 293 -17.62 -9.95 -13.80
CA LEU A 293 -16.96 -10.28 -12.53
C LEU A 293 -17.92 -11.00 -11.57
N HIS A 294 -17.44 -12.05 -10.92
CA HIS A 294 -18.24 -12.70 -9.88
C HIS A 294 -18.49 -11.73 -8.71
N PRO A 295 -19.74 -11.60 -8.22
CA PRO A 295 -20.05 -10.65 -7.12
C PRO A 295 -19.21 -10.84 -5.86
N ILE A 296 -18.71 -12.05 -5.62
CA ILE A 296 -17.88 -12.36 -4.46
C ILE A 296 -16.56 -11.54 -4.43
N LEU A 297 -16.04 -11.12 -5.59
CA LEU A 297 -14.84 -10.32 -5.65
C LEU A 297 -15.04 -8.96 -4.95
N ALA A 298 -16.10 -8.24 -5.30
CA ALA A 298 -16.40 -6.95 -4.66
C ALA A 298 -16.71 -7.10 -3.17
N LEU A 299 -17.47 -8.15 -2.79
CA LEU A 299 -17.82 -8.41 -1.39
C LEU A 299 -16.60 -8.78 -0.54
N ALA A 300 -15.73 -9.65 -1.06
CA ALA A 300 -14.57 -10.11 -0.31
C ALA A 300 -13.48 -9.06 -0.22
N LEU A 301 -13.23 -8.30 -1.30
CA LEU A 301 -12.23 -7.24 -1.30
C LEU A 301 -12.69 -6.00 -0.53
N GLY A 302 -14.00 -5.74 -0.45
CA GLY A 302 -14.55 -4.69 0.39
C GLY A 302 -14.60 -5.01 1.89
N ALA A 303 -14.26 -6.25 2.28
CA ALA A 303 -14.14 -6.68 3.68
C ALA A 303 -12.67 -6.83 4.13
N ALA A 304 -11.73 -6.25 3.37
CA ALA A 304 -10.31 -6.19 3.72
C ALA A 304 -10.04 -5.13 4.79
N ASP A 305 -8.89 -5.20 5.48
CA ASP A 305 -8.49 -4.25 6.53
C ASP A 305 -8.35 -2.81 6.00
N GLU A 306 -7.88 -2.67 4.77
CA GLU A 306 -7.86 -1.39 4.06
C GLU A 306 -9.02 -1.33 3.06
N VAL A 307 -9.86 -0.31 3.22
CA VAL A 307 -10.98 -0.04 2.31
C VAL A 307 -10.57 0.97 1.24
N VAL A 308 -11.14 0.80 0.06
CA VAL A 308 -11.01 1.75 -1.03
C VAL A 308 -12.27 2.61 -1.10
N VAL A 309 -12.10 3.91 -1.02
CA VAL A 309 -13.22 4.85 -1.03
C VAL A 309 -13.09 5.87 -2.17
N ARG A 310 -14.23 6.32 -2.65
CA ARG A 310 -14.33 7.42 -3.61
C ARG A 310 -15.16 8.54 -3.00
N VAL A 311 -14.49 9.64 -2.67
CA VAL A 311 -15.13 10.79 -1.98
C VAL A 311 -15.05 12.02 -2.86
N PRO A 312 -16.19 12.60 -3.29
CA PRO A 312 -16.18 13.86 -4.04
C PRO A 312 -15.90 15.05 -3.11
N VAL A 313 -15.27 16.10 -3.64
CA VAL A 313 -15.03 17.35 -2.91
C VAL A 313 -16.22 18.29 -3.12
N ALA A 314 -16.96 18.56 -2.04
CA ALA A 314 -18.10 19.47 -2.08
C ALA A 314 -17.65 20.94 -2.15
N PRO A 315 -18.42 21.82 -2.84
CA PRO A 315 -18.15 23.25 -2.83
C PRO A 315 -18.17 23.83 -1.41
N GLY A 316 -17.13 24.58 -1.06
CA GLY A 316 -16.99 25.21 0.26
C GLY A 316 -16.64 24.27 1.41
N SER A 317 -16.31 22.99 1.12
CA SER A 317 -15.80 22.06 2.12
C SER A 317 -14.43 22.48 2.64
N PRO A 318 -13.97 21.93 3.79
CA PRO A 318 -12.62 22.16 4.30
C PRO A 318 -11.52 21.87 3.28
N ALA A 319 -11.72 20.92 2.37
CA ALA A 319 -10.77 20.54 1.31
C ALA A 319 -10.81 21.49 0.10
N ASP A 320 -11.95 22.13 -0.19
CA ASP A 320 -12.11 22.97 -1.39
C ASP A 320 -11.18 24.19 -1.37
N GLY A 321 -10.39 24.36 -2.41
CA GLY A 321 -9.43 25.44 -2.56
C GLY A 321 -8.15 25.30 -1.73
N ARG A 322 -7.93 24.19 -1.05
CA ARG A 322 -6.71 23.92 -0.27
C ARG A 322 -5.76 22.98 -0.99
N ALA A 323 -4.45 23.20 -0.79
CA ALA A 323 -3.44 22.25 -1.23
C ALA A 323 -3.42 21.02 -0.30
N LEU A 324 -2.91 19.89 -0.78
CA LEU A 324 -2.86 18.65 -0.01
C LEU A 324 -1.98 18.76 1.23
N ALA A 325 -0.80 19.40 1.14
CA ALA A 325 0.12 19.52 2.27
C ALA A 325 -0.52 20.10 3.54
N PRO A 326 -1.22 21.25 3.51
CA PRO A 326 -1.85 21.79 4.72
C PRO A 326 -3.11 21.04 5.17
N LEU A 327 -3.67 20.16 4.34
CA LEU A 327 -4.80 19.29 4.73
C LEU A 327 -4.34 18.13 5.61
N ARG A 328 -3.05 17.72 5.48
CA ARG A 328 -2.50 16.59 6.22
C ARG A 328 -3.42 15.35 6.15
N LEU A 329 -3.97 15.10 4.94
CA LEU A 329 -5.01 14.11 4.73
C LEU A 329 -4.64 12.76 5.37
N GLU A 330 -3.44 12.26 5.11
CA GLU A 330 -2.95 10.98 5.63
C GLU A 330 -2.87 10.96 7.16
N THR A 331 -2.38 12.04 7.78
CA THR A 331 -2.23 12.13 9.24
C THR A 331 -3.51 12.50 9.97
N GLU A 332 -4.49 13.06 9.30
CA GLU A 332 -5.77 13.47 9.90
C GLU A 332 -6.88 12.42 9.68
N THR A 333 -6.71 11.53 8.67
CA THR A 333 -7.76 10.57 8.32
C THR A 333 -7.25 9.13 8.24
N GLY A 334 -5.94 8.91 8.18
CA GLY A 334 -5.34 7.60 7.92
C GLY A 334 -5.41 7.16 6.44
N PHE A 335 -6.06 7.95 5.57
CA PHE A 335 -6.24 7.59 4.17
C PHE A 335 -5.09 8.09 3.29
N TYR A 336 -4.55 7.18 2.49
CA TYR A 336 -3.59 7.49 1.43
C TYR A 336 -4.32 7.80 0.12
N LEU A 337 -3.94 8.91 -0.54
CA LEU A 337 -4.58 9.36 -1.77
C LEU A 337 -3.94 8.71 -3.00
N LEU A 338 -4.61 7.73 -3.59
CA LEU A 338 -4.16 7.05 -4.80
C LEU A 338 -4.26 7.95 -6.03
N ALA A 339 -5.39 8.64 -6.20
CA ALA A 339 -5.63 9.51 -7.34
C ALA A 339 -6.68 10.58 -7.07
N ILE A 340 -6.61 11.67 -7.84
CA ILE A 340 -7.69 12.67 -7.96
C ILE A 340 -8.26 12.57 -9.37
N ARG A 341 -9.56 12.31 -9.49
CA ARG A 341 -10.26 12.40 -10.77
C ARG A 341 -10.80 13.81 -10.94
N ARG A 342 -10.32 14.52 -11.94
CA ARG A 342 -10.70 15.90 -12.28
C ARG A 342 -11.09 16.01 -13.73
N GLY A 343 -12.36 16.32 -14.01
CA GLY A 343 -12.85 16.50 -15.37
C GLY A 343 -12.63 15.28 -16.28
N GLY A 344 -12.75 14.06 -15.72
CA GLY A 344 -12.59 12.80 -16.44
C GLY A 344 -11.12 12.34 -16.63
N ARG A 345 -10.15 13.06 -16.06
CA ARG A 345 -8.73 12.68 -16.06
C ARG A 345 -8.29 12.35 -14.65
N TYR A 346 -7.42 11.34 -14.54
CA TYR A 346 -6.80 10.97 -13.29
C TYR A 346 -5.47 11.69 -13.09
N LEU A 347 -5.24 12.18 -11.88
CA LEU A 347 -3.99 12.73 -11.39
C LEU A 347 -3.50 11.79 -10.30
N TYR A 348 -2.55 10.92 -10.64
CA TYR A 348 -1.97 9.95 -9.70
C TYR A 348 -0.96 10.60 -8.81
N ARG A 349 -0.88 10.11 -7.57
CA ARG A 349 0.10 10.55 -6.60
C ARG A 349 0.24 12.07 -6.63
N PRO A 350 -0.85 12.78 -6.33
CA PRO A 350 -0.86 14.23 -6.47
C PRO A 350 0.17 14.83 -5.51
N ARG A 351 1.04 15.67 -6.04
CA ARG A 351 2.07 16.33 -5.23
C ARG A 351 1.44 17.13 -4.09
N PRO A 352 2.13 17.30 -2.95
CA PRO A 352 1.63 18.08 -1.80
C PRO A 352 1.15 19.49 -2.11
N SER A 353 1.62 20.09 -3.22
CA SER A 353 1.22 21.41 -3.72
C SER A 353 -0.07 21.41 -4.55
N VAL A 354 -0.62 20.25 -4.88
CA VAL A 354 -1.86 20.16 -5.66
C VAL A 354 -3.03 20.72 -4.84
N VAL A 355 -3.75 21.66 -5.44
CA VAL A 355 -4.94 22.27 -4.82
C VAL A 355 -6.17 21.48 -5.23
N LEU A 356 -6.92 20.98 -4.23
CA LEU A 356 -8.21 20.35 -4.42
C LEU A 356 -9.27 21.38 -4.83
N ARG A 357 -10.24 20.98 -5.62
CA ARG A 357 -11.32 21.83 -6.14
C ARG A 357 -12.66 21.13 -6.00
N ALA A 358 -13.69 21.90 -5.79
CA ALA A 358 -15.05 21.38 -5.87
C ALA A 358 -15.28 20.60 -7.17
N GLY A 359 -15.84 19.40 -7.04
CA GLY A 359 -16.06 18.47 -8.15
C GLY A 359 -14.88 17.56 -8.46
N ASP A 360 -13.74 17.67 -7.75
CA ASP A 360 -12.73 16.60 -7.73
C ASP A 360 -13.31 15.37 -7.04
N GLU A 361 -12.96 14.19 -7.50
CA GLU A 361 -13.24 12.94 -6.80
C GLU A 361 -11.90 12.36 -6.29
N LEU A 362 -11.80 12.20 -4.98
CA LEU A 362 -10.67 11.58 -4.34
C LEU A 362 -10.85 10.06 -4.35
N LEU A 363 -9.89 9.35 -4.88
CA LEU A 363 -9.77 7.91 -4.75
C LEU A 363 -8.68 7.63 -3.72
N ALA A 364 -9.06 7.06 -2.59
CA ALA A 364 -8.16 6.87 -1.46
C ALA A 364 -8.32 5.47 -0.87
N THR A 365 -7.26 4.96 -0.27
CA THR A 365 -7.25 3.71 0.50
C THR A 365 -6.81 3.99 1.92
N GLY A 366 -7.34 3.26 2.87
CA GLY A 366 -7.02 3.43 4.29
C GLY A 366 -7.95 2.64 5.20
N PRO A 367 -7.77 2.79 6.52
CA PRO A 367 -8.58 2.10 7.51
C PRO A 367 -10.03 2.62 7.49
N ASP A 368 -10.97 1.70 7.68
CA ASP A 368 -12.41 2.01 7.67
C ASP A 368 -12.79 3.07 8.72
N GLU A 369 -12.11 3.05 9.88
CA GLU A 369 -12.32 4.02 10.96
C GLU A 369 -12.08 5.47 10.55
N GLY A 370 -11.21 5.70 9.57
CA GLY A 370 -10.91 7.06 9.07
C GLY A 370 -11.86 7.56 7.99
N HIS A 371 -12.74 6.72 7.44
CA HIS A 371 -13.61 7.08 6.31
C HIS A 371 -14.51 8.27 6.61
N HIS A 372 -15.08 8.32 7.82
CA HIS A 372 -15.92 9.44 8.23
C HIS A 372 -15.15 10.78 8.29
N LEU A 373 -13.86 10.77 8.70
CA LEU A 373 -13.01 11.98 8.74
C LEU A 373 -12.70 12.49 7.33
N LEU A 374 -12.40 11.56 6.40
CA LEU A 374 -12.18 11.92 5.00
C LEU A 374 -13.45 12.50 4.37
N ALA A 375 -14.61 11.88 4.64
CA ALA A 375 -15.91 12.38 4.18
C ALA A 375 -16.19 13.80 4.71
N GLU A 376 -16.02 14.05 6.01
CA GLU A 376 -16.20 15.37 6.63
C GLU A 376 -15.25 16.42 6.05
N MET A 377 -13.99 16.09 5.83
CA MET A 377 -13.00 16.96 5.19
C MET A 377 -13.45 17.35 3.79
N CYS A 378 -14.10 16.45 3.06
CA CYS A 378 -14.65 16.69 1.72
C CYS A 378 -16.06 17.32 1.72
N GLY A 379 -16.67 17.54 2.90
CA GLY A 379 -17.98 18.18 3.04
C GLY A 379 -19.17 17.23 2.98
N TYR A 380 -18.96 15.98 3.34
CA TYR A 380 -19.98 14.93 3.42
C TYR A 380 -20.05 14.35 4.82
N THR A 381 -21.20 13.79 5.16
CA THR A 381 -21.42 12.95 6.35
C THR A 381 -21.68 11.54 5.88
N LEU A 382 -20.99 10.58 6.47
CA LEU A 382 -21.19 9.17 6.20
C LEU A 382 -22.39 8.70 7.01
N ILE A 383 -23.36 8.08 6.34
CA ILE A 383 -24.56 7.52 6.96
C ILE A 383 -24.62 6.03 6.60
N GLU A 384 -24.68 5.19 7.60
CA GLU A 384 -24.92 3.74 7.41
C GLU A 384 -26.43 3.48 7.26
N ASP A 385 -26.81 2.74 6.22
CA ASP A 385 -28.19 2.30 6.01
C ASP A 385 -28.48 1.13 6.95
N ASP A 386 -29.40 1.33 7.87
CA ASP A 386 -29.77 0.36 8.93
C ASP A 386 -30.27 -1.01 8.37
N GLU A 387 -30.73 -1.08 7.09
CA GLU A 387 -31.24 -2.33 6.51
C GLU A 387 -30.18 -3.09 5.71
N THR A 388 -29.25 -2.39 5.08
CA THR A 388 -28.26 -2.98 4.17
C THR A 388 -26.83 -2.95 4.73
N GLY A 389 -26.55 -2.15 5.75
CA GLY A 389 -25.19 -1.87 6.23
C GLY A 389 -24.33 -1.11 5.20
N ALA A 390 -24.95 -0.56 4.15
CA ALA A 390 -24.22 0.20 3.15
C ALA A 390 -24.01 1.65 3.61
N GLU A 391 -22.80 2.15 3.44
CA GLU A 391 -22.45 3.54 3.73
C GLU A 391 -22.83 4.46 2.57
N GLU A 392 -23.47 5.57 2.86
CA GLU A 392 -23.86 6.59 1.89
C GLU A 392 -23.28 7.96 2.27
N LEU A 393 -22.66 8.63 1.30
CA LEU A 393 -22.14 9.99 1.46
C LEU A 393 -23.27 11.02 1.26
N VAL A 394 -23.66 11.70 2.32
CA VAL A 394 -24.68 12.77 2.29
C VAL A 394 -24.01 14.13 2.47
N PRO A 395 -24.28 15.14 1.60
CA PRO A 395 -23.67 16.46 1.73
C PRO A 395 -23.94 17.08 3.11
N SER A 396 -22.89 17.50 3.80
CA SER A 396 -22.98 18.15 5.11
C SER A 396 -23.68 19.53 4.93
N GLY A 397 -24.92 19.67 5.42
CA GLY A 397 -25.73 20.88 5.31
C GLY A 397 -26.90 20.82 4.31
N GLY A 398 -27.11 19.65 3.66
CA GLY A 398 -28.33 19.38 2.89
C GLY A 398 -29.50 18.94 3.79
N PRO A 399 -30.76 19.04 3.33
CA PRO A 399 -31.85 18.41 4.03
C PRO A 399 -31.66 16.90 4.03
N PRO A 400 -32.04 16.19 5.12
CA PRO A 400 -31.93 14.74 5.17
C PRO A 400 -32.71 14.11 3.98
N PRO A 401 -32.23 12.98 3.43
CA PRO A 401 -32.92 12.29 2.34
C PRO A 401 -34.35 12.00 2.75
N SER A 402 -35.29 12.34 1.88
CA SER A 402 -36.71 12.06 2.09
C SER A 402 -36.93 10.54 2.09
N ARG A 403 -37.36 10.03 3.24
CA ARG A 403 -37.75 8.62 3.44
C ARG A 403 -38.86 8.19 2.47
#